data_9d5ed3f8ca55c994e31600c6732a0ca9
#
_entry.id   9d5ed3f8ca55c994e31600c6732a0ca9
#
_cell.length_a   1.000
_cell.length_b   1.000
_cell.length_c   1.000
_cell.angle_alpha   90.00
_cell.angle_beta   90.00
_cell.angle_gamma   90.00
#
_symmetry.space_group_name_H-M   'P 1'
#
loop_
_entity.id
_entity.type
_entity.pdbx_description
1 polymer ?
#
loop_
_entity_poly.entity_id
_entity_poly.type
_entity_poly.pdbx_seq_one_letter_code
_entity_poly.pdbx_strand_id
1 'polypeptide(L)'
;MSEYITHSRAETVALGARMAGALAPGSLVAFTGGLGAGKTAFTEGLAQGLGCTDPVSSPTFAIVNYYRGPRPLAHFDLYRISTENDLCAAGFYDYLDQGAVVAAEWSENFADLLALEGPIRVDIQHVDENTRRITIEGVTL
;
A
#
# COMPACT_ATOMS: atom_id res chain seq x y z
N MET A 1 9.84 2.53 -14.28
CA MET A 1 8.41 2.17 -14.21
C MET A 1 8.21 0.79 -14.81
N SER A 2 7.55 -0.09 -14.09
CA SER A 2 7.30 -1.46 -14.52
C SER A 2 5.82 -1.76 -14.51
N GLU A 3 5.35 -2.49 -15.53
CA GLU A 3 3.95 -2.88 -15.68
C GLU A 3 3.83 -4.40 -15.55
N TYR A 4 2.83 -4.83 -14.80
CA TYR A 4 2.52 -6.25 -14.57
C TYR A 4 1.05 -6.48 -14.84
N ILE A 5 0.73 -7.63 -15.44
CA ILE A 5 -0.64 -8.07 -15.63
C ILE A 5 -0.85 -9.29 -14.76
N THR A 6 -1.85 -9.25 -13.90
CA THR A 6 -2.25 -10.40 -13.09
C THR A 6 -3.61 -10.91 -13.54
N HIS A 7 -3.79 -12.22 -13.52
CA HIS A 7 -4.98 -12.90 -14.04
C HIS A 7 -5.81 -13.57 -12.95
N SER A 8 -5.45 -13.35 -11.68
CA SER A 8 -6.18 -13.86 -10.54
C SER A 8 -5.84 -13.06 -9.29
N ARG A 9 -6.68 -13.21 -8.26
CA ARG A 9 -6.39 -12.61 -6.96
C ARG A 9 -5.08 -13.16 -6.39
N ALA A 10 -4.85 -14.47 -6.55
CA ALA A 10 -3.62 -15.11 -6.09
C ALA A 10 -2.37 -14.53 -6.75
N GLU A 11 -2.43 -14.20 -8.04
CA GLU A 11 -1.30 -13.56 -8.74
C GLU A 11 -1.06 -12.15 -8.23
N THR A 12 -2.11 -11.39 -7.92
CA THR A 12 -1.99 -10.06 -7.34
C THR A 12 -1.36 -10.13 -5.94
N VAL A 13 -1.79 -11.06 -5.11
CA VAL A 13 -1.18 -11.34 -3.80
C VAL A 13 0.31 -11.67 -3.96
N ALA A 14 0.64 -12.56 -4.90
CA ALA A 14 2.03 -12.97 -5.15
C ALA A 14 2.92 -11.80 -5.59
N LEU A 15 2.40 -10.90 -6.41
CA LEU A 15 3.13 -9.71 -6.82
C LEU A 15 3.41 -8.78 -5.64
N GLY A 16 2.44 -8.59 -4.75
CA GLY A 16 2.62 -7.82 -3.51
C GLY A 16 3.70 -8.42 -2.62
N ALA A 17 3.69 -9.72 -2.45
CA ALA A 17 4.71 -10.44 -1.66
C ALA A 17 6.12 -10.29 -2.27
N ARG A 18 6.20 -10.34 -3.58
CA ARG A 18 7.47 -10.12 -4.31
C ARG A 18 7.98 -8.70 -4.09
N MET A 19 7.11 -7.71 -4.17
CA MET A 19 7.49 -6.31 -3.94
C MET A 19 7.98 -6.09 -2.52
N ALA A 20 7.37 -6.75 -1.54
CA ALA A 20 7.78 -6.63 -0.14
C ALA A 20 9.26 -6.92 0.08
N GLY A 21 9.82 -7.88 -0.67
CA GLY A 21 11.24 -8.21 -0.61
C GLY A 21 12.17 -7.10 -1.07
N ALA A 22 11.67 -6.15 -1.84
CA ALA A 22 12.45 -5.02 -2.35
C ALA A 22 12.30 -3.75 -1.49
N LEU A 23 11.47 -3.78 -0.44
CA LEU A 23 11.20 -2.60 0.39
C LEU A 23 12.20 -2.47 1.53
N ALA A 24 12.67 -1.24 1.75
CA ALA A 24 13.44 -0.89 2.93
C ALA A 24 12.50 -0.53 4.10
N PRO A 25 12.98 -0.63 5.37
CA PRO A 25 12.22 -0.12 6.50
C PRO A 25 11.86 1.36 6.29
N GLY A 26 10.64 1.74 6.67
CA GLY A 26 10.17 3.12 6.50
C GLY A 26 9.78 3.48 5.07
N SER A 27 9.60 2.50 4.18
CA SER A 27 9.10 2.74 2.83
C SER A 27 7.64 3.17 2.84
N LEU A 28 7.31 4.13 2.00
CA LEU A 28 5.92 4.53 1.75
C LEU A 28 5.48 3.97 0.40
N VAL A 29 4.39 3.23 0.41
CA VAL A 29 3.72 2.73 -0.80
C VAL A 29 2.43 3.51 -1.01
N ALA A 30 2.36 4.28 -2.07
CA ALA A 30 1.21 5.10 -2.39
C ALA A 30 0.37 4.42 -3.48
N PHE A 31 -0.83 3.99 -3.12
CA PHE A 31 -1.75 3.32 -4.04
C PHE A 31 -2.62 4.33 -4.77
N THR A 32 -2.82 4.10 -6.06
CA THR A 32 -3.85 4.73 -6.87
C THR A 32 -4.69 3.66 -7.57
N GLY A 33 -5.82 4.05 -8.13
CA GLY A 33 -6.72 3.14 -8.80
C GLY A 33 -8.12 3.17 -8.18
N GLY A 34 -9.09 2.67 -8.92
CA GLY A 34 -10.50 2.69 -8.52
C GLY A 34 -10.84 1.69 -7.42
N LEU A 35 -12.05 1.80 -6.87
CA LEU A 35 -12.60 0.81 -5.94
C LEU A 35 -12.66 -0.57 -6.59
N GLY A 36 -12.38 -1.61 -5.81
CA GLY A 36 -12.42 -2.98 -6.31
C GLY A 36 -11.28 -3.35 -7.24
N ALA A 37 -10.25 -2.52 -7.36
CA ALA A 37 -9.14 -2.75 -8.27
C ALA A 37 -8.12 -3.79 -7.78
N GLY A 38 -8.24 -4.28 -6.54
CA GLY A 38 -7.32 -5.29 -6.01
C GLY A 38 -6.28 -4.75 -5.03
N LYS A 39 -6.49 -3.55 -4.51
CA LYS A 39 -5.57 -2.94 -3.53
C LYS A 39 -5.47 -3.78 -2.25
N THR A 40 -6.58 -4.36 -1.80
CA THR A 40 -6.60 -5.24 -0.62
C THR A 40 -5.79 -6.51 -0.88
N ALA A 41 -5.94 -7.13 -2.06
CA ALA A 41 -5.18 -8.31 -2.43
C ALA A 41 -3.67 -8.03 -2.50
N PHE A 42 -3.30 -6.90 -3.09
CA PHE A 42 -1.89 -6.48 -3.16
C PHE A 42 -1.32 -6.23 -1.76
N THR A 43 -2.09 -5.56 -0.90
CA THR A 43 -1.70 -5.30 0.49
C THR A 43 -1.57 -6.58 1.30
N GLU A 44 -2.45 -7.57 1.08
CA GLU A 44 -2.32 -8.89 1.67
C GLU A 44 -0.98 -9.53 1.29
N GLY A 45 -0.59 -9.41 0.02
CA GLY A 45 0.71 -9.86 -0.45
C GLY A 45 1.86 -9.14 0.22
N LEU A 46 1.79 -7.81 0.37
CA LEU A 46 2.78 -7.03 1.09
C LEU A 46 2.93 -7.55 2.53
N ALA A 47 1.83 -7.74 3.24
CA ALA A 47 1.85 -8.21 4.61
C ALA A 47 2.51 -9.59 4.71
N GLN A 48 2.17 -10.51 3.82
CA GLN A 48 2.77 -11.85 3.78
C GLN A 48 4.27 -11.77 3.54
N GLY A 49 4.70 -10.98 2.56
CA GLY A 49 6.11 -10.81 2.24
C GLY A 49 6.90 -10.12 3.34
N LEU A 50 6.26 -9.28 4.13
CA LEU A 50 6.87 -8.63 5.30
C LEU A 50 6.88 -9.52 6.56
N GLY A 51 6.25 -10.69 6.49
CA GLY A 51 6.18 -11.61 7.61
C GLY A 51 5.06 -11.32 8.61
N CYS A 52 4.10 -10.48 8.25
CA CYS A 52 2.92 -10.22 9.07
C CYS A 52 1.95 -11.39 8.92
N THR A 53 1.40 -11.87 10.04
CA THR A 53 0.50 -13.05 10.07
C THR A 53 -0.95 -12.72 10.35
N ASP A 54 -1.24 -11.48 10.76
CA ASP A 54 -2.61 -11.04 11.01
C ASP A 54 -3.41 -10.98 9.69
N PRO A 55 -4.70 -11.32 9.72
CA PRO A 55 -5.54 -11.21 8.52
C PRO A 55 -5.63 -9.76 8.04
N VAL A 56 -5.44 -9.54 6.73
CA VAL A 56 -5.53 -8.23 6.12
C VAL A 56 -6.96 -7.93 5.72
N SER A 57 -7.43 -6.75 6.09
CA SER A 57 -8.74 -6.22 5.68
C SER A 57 -8.59 -4.79 5.17
N SER A 58 -9.60 -4.29 4.46
CA SER A 58 -9.62 -2.89 4.04
C SER A 58 -9.77 -1.98 5.26
N PRO A 59 -9.01 -0.85 5.35
CA PRO A 59 -9.14 0.12 6.44
C PRO A 59 -10.32 1.07 6.27
N THR A 60 -11.37 0.67 5.53
CA THR A 60 -12.52 1.53 5.19
C THR A 60 -13.22 2.13 6.42
N PHE A 61 -13.30 1.37 7.51
CA PHE A 61 -13.96 1.79 8.75
C PHE A 61 -12.99 2.27 9.83
N ALA A 62 -11.69 2.14 9.57
CA ALA A 62 -10.62 2.66 10.42
C ALA A 62 -9.66 3.44 9.54
N ILE A 63 -9.05 4.50 10.06
CA ILE A 63 -8.08 5.28 9.29
C ILE A 63 -6.84 4.45 9.01
N VAL A 64 -6.43 3.62 9.97
CA VAL A 64 -5.24 2.78 9.84
C VAL A 64 -5.48 1.39 10.41
N ASN A 65 -4.99 0.37 9.73
CA ASN A 65 -4.83 -0.98 10.23
C ASN A 65 -3.34 -1.27 10.37
N TYR A 66 -2.89 -1.65 11.56
CA TYR A 66 -1.50 -1.95 11.83
C TYR A 66 -1.31 -3.46 11.97
N TYR A 67 -0.41 -4.01 11.15
CA TYR A 67 -0.09 -5.45 11.14
C TYR A 67 1.30 -5.65 11.71
N ARG A 68 1.36 -6.37 12.83
CA ARG A 68 2.62 -6.64 13.54
C ARG A 68 3.37 -7.79 12.89
N GLY A 69 4.70 -7.70 12.95
CA GLY A 69 5.58 -8.74 12.43
C GLY A 69 7.03 -8.28 12.48
N PRO A 70 7.96 -9.09 11.96
CA PRO A 70 9.38 -8.71 11.89
C PRO A 70 9.59 -7.41 11.11
N ARG A 71 8.76 -7.19 10.11
CA ARG A 71 8.71 -5.96 9.31
C ARG A 71 7.26 -5.47 9.29
N PRO A 72 6.88 -4.58 10.23
CA PRO A 72 5.48 -4.20 10.39
C PRO A 72 4.95 -3.37 9.23
N LEU A 73 3.64 -3.47 9.00
CA LEU A 73 2.92 -2.76 7.96
C LEU A 73 1.80 -1.92 8.57
N ALA A 74 1.77 -0.63 8.25
CA ALA A 74 0.66 0.27 8.57
C ALA A 74 -0.10 0.59 7.28
N HIS A 75 -1.36 0.18 7.20
CA HIS A 75 -2.21 0.36 6.03
C HIS A 75 -3.22 1.46 6.29
N PHE A 76 -3.07 2.59 5.60
CA PHE A 76 -3.90 3.78 5.75
C PHE A 76 -4.93 3.90 4.66
N ASP A 77 -6.12 4.36 5.04
CA ASP A 77 -7.11 4.88 4.12
C ASP A 77 -7.21 6.39 4.32
N LEU A 78 -6.72 7.16 3.35
CA LEU A 78 -6.67 8.61 3.43
C LEU A 78 -7.96 9.30 2.92
N TYR A 79 -8.97 8.53 2.55
CA TYR A 79 -10.20 9.09 2.01
C TYR A 79 -10.86 10.09 2.95
N ARG A 80 -10.85 9.80 4.26
CA ARG A 80 -11.47 10.62 5.29
C ARG A 80 -10.54 11.65 5.92
N ILE A 81 -9.28 11.65 5.51
CA ILE A 81 -8.29 12.61 6.00
C ILE A 81 -8.35 13.84 5.11
N SER A 82 -8.61 15.01 5.70
CA SER A 82 -8.75 16.24 4.93
C SER A 82 -7.63 17.25 5.17
N THR A 83 -6.89 17.14 6.26
CA THR A 83 -5.81 18.07 6.59
C THR A 83 -4.51 17.35 6.95
N GLU A 84 -3.37 18.06 6.83
CA GLU A 84 -2.08 17.55 7.27
C GLU A 84 -2.08 17.26 8.77
N ASN A 85 -2.75 18.09 9.57
CA ASN A 85 -2.85 17.87 11.02
C ASN A 85 -3.57 16.56 11.33
N ASP A 86 -4.62 16.23 10.60
CA ASP A 86 -5.33 14.96 10.77
C ASP A 86 -4.44 13.78 10.38
N LEU A 87 -3.63 13.93 9.34
CA LEU A 87 -2.68 12.91 8.92
C LEU A 87 -1.63 12.66 10.00
N CYS A 88 -1.07 13.73 10.57
CA CYS A 88 -0.12 13.64 11.69
C CYS A 88 -0.77 12.99 12.92
N ALA A 89 -2.00 13.38 13.25
CA ALA A 89 -2.72 12.86 14.41
C ALA A 89 -3.03 11.37 14.27
N ALA A 90 -3.17 10.85 13.04
CA ALA A 90 -3.36 9.43 12.78
C ALA A 90 -2.07 8.61 12.95
N GLY A 91 -0.92 9.26 13.16
CA GLY A 91 0.36 8.60 13.39
C GLY A 91 1.13 8.28 12.11
N PHE A 92 0.75 8.84 10.98
CA PHE A 92 1.32 8.52 9.67
C PHE A 92 2.86 8.64 9.67
N TYR A 93 3.39 9.78 10.10
CA TYR A 93 4.83 10.01 10.13
C TYR A 93 5.53 9.21 11.22
N ASP A 94 4.86 8.96 12.34
CA ASP A 94 5.41 8.15 13.43
C ASP A 94 5.67 6.71 12.98
N TYR A 95 4.75 6.12 12.21
CA TYR A 95 4.95 4.77 11.67
C TYR A 95 6.14 4.72 10.72
N LEU A 96 6.30 5.71 9.84
CA LEU A 96 7.46 5.80 8.95
C LEU A 96 8.76 5.92 9.75
N ASP A 97 8.79 6.79 10.75
CA ASP A 97 9.97 7.02 11.60
C ASP A 97 10.36 5.78 12.41
N GLN A 98 9.38 4.97 12.79
CA GLN A 98 9.61 3.70 13.49
C GLN A 98 10.08 2.58 12.59
N GLY A 99 10.17 2.81 11.28
CA GLY A 99 10.62 1.83 10.33
C GLY A 99 9.53 0.91 9.77
N ALA A 100 8.25 1.17 10.07
CA ALA A 100 7.15 0.44 9.47
C ALA A 100 7.07 0.75 7.97
N VAL A 101 6.66 -0.23 7.17
CA VAL A 101 6.21 0.03 5.80
C VAL A 101 4.81 0.62 5.88
N VAL A 102 4.58 1.74 5.22
CA VAL A 102 3.28 2.40 5.20
C VAL A 102 2.68 2.25 3.80
N ALA A 103 1.51 1.66 3.71
CA ALA A 103 0.73 1.56 2.48
C ALA A 103 -0.48 2.50 2.60
N ALA A 104 -0.61 3.44 1.67
CA ALA A 104 -1.65 4.46 1.72
C ALA A 104 -2.59 4.36 0.52
N GLU A 105 -3.88 4.13 0.77
CA GLU A 105 -4.95 4.25 -0.23
C GLU A 105 -5.46 5.68 -0.26
N TRP A 106 -5.99 6.11 -1.41
CA TRP A 106 -6.44 7.49 -1.66
C TRP A 106 -5.29 8.49 -1.49
N SER A 107 -4.09 8.09 -1.93
CA SER A 107 -2.86 8.90 -1.81
C SER A 107 -2.92 10.19 -2.64
N GLU A 108 -3.76 10.24 -3.67
CA GLU A 108 -3.96 11.43 -4.50
C GLU A 108 -4.46 12.64 -3.70
N ASN A 109 -5.13 12.41 -2.56
CA ASN A 109 -5.59 13.50 -1.68
C ASN A 109 -4.43 14.30 -1.08
N PHE A 110 -3.25 13.70 -1.00
CA PHE A 110 -2.04 14.30 -0.42
C PHE A 110 -0.83 14.11 -1.33
N ALA A 111 -1.04 14.09 -2.65
CA ALA A 111 0.01 13.77 -3.61
C ALA A 111 1.26 14.63 -3.44
N ASP A 112 1.11 15.94 -3.28
CA ASP A 112 2.25 16.86 -3.13
C ASP A 112 3.00 16.62 -1.83
N LEU A 113 2.27 16.41 -0.74
CA LEU A 113 2.86 16.16 0.57
C LEU A 113 3.59 14.81 0.60
N LEU A 114 2.95 13.77 0.08
CA LEU A 114 3.52 12.43 0.06
C LEU A 114 4.73 12.34 -0.88
N ALA A 115 4.78 13.16 -1.93
CA ALA A 115 5.92 13.20 -2.84
C ALA A 115 7.23 13.53 -2.13
N LEU A 116 7.18 14.28 -1.02
CA LEU A 116 8.35 14.62 -0.22
C LEU A 116 8.98 13.40 0.48
N GLU A 117 8.21 12.33 0.66
CA GLU A 117 8.68 11.10 1.32
C GLU A 117 9.30 10.09 0.35
N GLY A 118 9.41 10.41 -0.93
CA GLY A 118 9.95 9.51 -1.94
C GLY A 118 9.14 8.21 -2.09
N PRO A 119 7.83 8.30 -2.34
CA PRO A 119 6.97 7.12 -2.31
C PRO A 119 7.23 6.16 -3.46
N ILE A 120 6.99 4.87 -3.21
CA ILE A 120 6.81 3.87 -4.24
C ILE A 120 5.35 3.97 -4.67
N ARG A 121 5.12 4.19 -5.95
CA ARG A 121 3.77 4.34 -6.48
C ARG A 121 3.30 3.04 -7.08
N VAL A 122 2.10 2.62 -6.69
CA VAL A 122 1.45 1.41 -7.21
C VAL A 122 0.07 1.81 -7.72
N ASP A 123 -0.10 1.75 -9.04
CA ASP A 123 -1.39 1.99 -9.68
C ASP A 123 -1.99 0.64 -10.08
N ILE A 124 -3.21 0.37 -9.63
CA ILE A 124 -3.91 -0.87 -9.92
C ILE A 124 -5.18 -0.54 -10.70
N GLN A 125 -5.28 -1.07 -11.90
CA GLN A 125 -6.44 -0.85 -12.76
C GLN A 125 -7.16 -2.16 -13.04
N HIS A 126 -8.48 -2.12 -12.95
CA HIS A 126 -9.37 -3.21 -13.32
C HIS A 126 -9.42 -3.31 -14.84
N VAL A 127 -9.07 -4.46 -15.41
CA VAL A 127 -9.15 -4.71 -16.84
C VAL A 127 -10.41 -5.52 -17.17
N ASP A 128 -10.58 -6.65 -16.47
CA ASP A 128 -11.79 -7.46 -16.52
C ASP A 128 -11.97 -8.16 -15.17
N GLU A 129 -12.94 -9.05 -15.05
CA GLU A 129 -13.32 -9.69 -13.79
C GLU A 129 -12.11 -10.24 -13.02
N ASN A 130 -11.15 -10.84 -13.71
CA ASN A 130 -10.01 -11.52 -13.09
C ASN A 130 -8.67 -10.82 -13.37
N THR A 131 -8.63 -9.87 -14.30
CA THR A 131 -7.39 -9.28 -14.79
C THR A 131 -7.19 -7.89 -14.23
N ARG A 132 -5.96 -7.64 -13.75
CA ARG A 132 -5.52 -6.32 -13.26
C ARG A 132 -4.26 -5.90 -13.96
N ARG A 133 -4.17 -4.61 -14.28
CA ARG A 133 -2.92 -3.97 -14.72
C ARG A 133 -2.33 -3.22 -13.55
N ILE A 134 -1.10 -3.57 -13.20
CA ILE A 134 -0.43 -3.01 -12.03
C ILE A 134 0.85 -2.35 -12.50
N THR A 135 0.96 -1.05 -12.26
CA THR A 135 2.14 -0.26 -12.60
C THR A 135 2.86 0.11 -11.31
N ILE A 136 4.14 -0.21 -11.23
CA ILE A 136 4.97 0.03 -10.05
C ILE A 136 6.09 0.99 -10.44
N GLU A 137 6.24 2.06 -9.67
CA GLU A 137 7.23 3.10 -9.89
C GLU A 137 7.98 3.39 -8.58
N GLY A 138 9.31 3.47 -8.64
CA GLY A 138 10.14 3.80 -7.49
C GLY A 138 10.87 2.62 -6.88
N VAL A 139 10.66 1.42 -7.38
CA VAL A 139 11.38 0.22 -6.96
C VAL A 139 11.52 -0.74 -8.13
N THR A 140 12.58 -1.53 -8.15
CA THR A 140 12.82 -2.58 -9.15
C THR A 140 12.60 -3.96 -8.52
N LEU A 141 11.80 -4.78 -9.17
CA LEU A 141 11.51 -6.15 -8.71
C LEU A 141 12.37 -7.17 -9.43
#